data_2805339a90ba02eb4043134bc554f79b
#
_entry.id   2805339a90ba02eb4043134bc554f79b
#
_cell.length_a   1.000
_cell.length_b   1.000
_cell.length_c   1.000
_cell.angle_alpha   90.00
_cell.angle_beta   90.00
_cell.angle_gamma   90.00
#
_symmetry.space_group_name_H-M   'P 1'
#
loop_
_entity.id
_entity.type
_entity.pdbx_description
1 polymer ?
#
loop_
_entity_poly.entity_id
_entity_poly.type
_entity_poly.pdbx_seq_one_letter_code
_entity_poly.pdbx_strand_id
1 'polypeptide(L)'
;MKLGIIGSGMIVHDFLKTADKINNLELVAISSTVRSKDIAQELAKQYGIKKTYTDNKKLMEDPDVDTVYVAVPNFLHYEIAKEALEHGKNVICEKPFVESTEQAKELKQLADEKDLIILEAITNLYLENFKQIQKELKNIAPIHIINMNYTQYSSRYDAFLEGKIAPVFDPKKDGGALMDLNIYNIHLVAALFGLPDKVQYYANIQKGVDTSGILHLSYPDKQASLTASKDSYVTPRSFIEGEKGSIYIDGSTGELNNFTVQMRGKESKRYNLNKYDHRMTSEFNAFSEIIDNHDTVKADEAFVNTLESMQILTAARNSEE
;
A
#
# COMPACT_ATOMS: atom_id res chain seq x y z
N MET A 1 -5.99 19.46 -5.60
CA MET A 1 -6.74 18.34 -4.96
C MET A 1 -7.35 18.82 -3.67
N LYS A 2 -8.70 18.79 -3.57
CA LYS A 2 -9.50 19.19 -2.39
C LYS A 2 -9.96 17.94 -1.65
N LEU A 3 -9.23 17.59 -0.61
CA LEU A 3 -9.29 16.29 0.03
C LEU A 3 -10.31 16.21 1.17
N GLY A 4 -11.21 15.23 1.10
CA GLY A 4 -12.02 14.74 2.20
C GLY A 4 -11.42 13.42 2.72
N ILE A 5 -11.17 13.32 4.02
CA ILE A 5 -10.58 12.13 4.64
C ILE A 5 -11.69 11.32 5.33
N ILE A 6 -11.79 10.04 5.04
CA ILE A 6 -12.69 9.11 5.73
C ILE A 6 -11.84 8.17 6.59
N GLY A 7 -11.92 8.36 7.90
CA GLY A 7 -11.12 7.67 8.91
C GLY A 7 -10.38 8.64 9.82
N SER A 8 -9.95 8.14 10.98
CA SER A 8 -9.17 8.89 11.98
C SER A 8 -8.15 7.97 12.69
N GLY A 9 -7.73 6.91 11.99
CA GLY A 9 -6.76 5.93 12.47
C GLY A 9 -5.31 6.41 12.36
N MET A 10 -4.37 5.54 12.76
CA MET A 10 -2.93 5.87 12.76
C MET A 10 -2.40 6.33 11.41
N ILE A 11 -2.85 5.73 10.31
CA ILE A 11 -2.40 6.13 8.97
C ILE A 11 -2.80 7.57 8.62
N VAL A 12 -3.97 8.03 9.08
CA VAL A 12 -4.40 9.41 8.91
C VAL A 12 -3.51 10.37 9.72
N HIS A 13 -3.12 9.98 10.94
CA HIS A 13 -2.15 10.76 11.72
C HIS A 13 -0.79 10.86 11.02
N ASP A 14 -0.33 9.77 10.40
CA ASP A 14 0.94 9.77 9.67
C ASP A 14 0.87 10.59 8.38
N PHE A 15 -0.21 10.49 7.62
CA PHE A 15 -0.48 11.32 6.45
C PHE A 15 -0.49 12.80 6.79
N LEU A 16 -1.25 13.19 7.83
CA LEU A 16 -1.40 14.61 8.20
C LEU A 16 -0.08 15.27 8.65
N LYS A 17 0.89 14.50 9.19
CA LYS A 17 2.24 15.00 9.49
C LYS A 17 3.01 15.48 8.25
N THR A 18 2.60 15.07 7.07
CA THR A 18 3.27 15.38 5.80
C THR A 18 2.44 16.26 4.88
N ALA A 19 1.21 16.56 5.26
CA ALA A 19 0.24 17.24 4.40
C ALA A 19 0.73 18.64 3.94
N ASP A 20 1.49 19.34 4.77
CA ASP A 20 2.10 20.63 4.46
C ASP A 20 3.20 20.56 3.39
N LYS A 21 3.71 19.35 3.09
CA LYS A 21 4.74 19.10 2.06
C LYS A 21 4.16 18.58 0.74
N ILE A 22 2.83 18.46 0.65
CA ILE A 22 2.14 17.98 -0.53
C ILE A 22 1.67 19.19 -1.35
N ASN A 23 2.09 19.24 -2.60
CA ASN A 23 1.75 20.34 -3.50
C ASN A 23 0.26 20.34 -3.82
N ASN A 24 -0.33 21.54 -3.88
CA ASN A 24 -1.73 21.76 -4.24
C ASN A 24 -2.76 20.96 -3.40
N LEU A 25 -2.40 20.54 -2.18
CA LEU A 25 -3.31 19.86 -1.29
C LEU A 25 -4.11 20.86 -0.45
N GLU A 26 -5.42 20.74 -0.47
CA GLU A 26 -6.34 21.44 0.42
C GLU A 26 -7.08 20.43 1.29
N LEU A 27 -6.89 20.49 2.61
CA LEU A 27 -7.60 19.66 3.58
C LEU A 27 -8.99 20.25 3.84
N VAL A 28 -10.02 19.72 3.18
CA VAL A 28 -11.38 20.27 3.22
C VAL A 28 -12.17 19.68 4.39
N ALA A 29 -12.20 18.36 4.49
CA ALA A 29 -13.07 17.69 5.44
C ALA A 29 -12.44 16.42 6.03
N ILE A 30 -12.89 16.03 7.22
CA ILE A 30 -12.61 14.72 7.81
C ILE A 30 -13.91 14.12 8.34
N SER A 31 -14.15 12.83 8.04
CA SER A 31 -15.26 12.04 8.56
C SER A 31 -14.74 10.90 9.43
N SER A 32 -15.42 10.65 10.53
CA SER A 32 -15.16 9.52 11.42
C SER A 32 -16.46 8.96 11.99
N THR A 33 -16.38 7.82 12.65
CA THR A 33 -17.55 7.31 13.41
C THR A 33 -17.89 8.24 14.58
N VAL A 34 -19.13 8.16 15.06
CA VAL A 34 -19.56 8.90 16.29
C VAL A 34 -18.61 8.64 17.46
N ARG A 35 -18.08 7.41 17.59
CA ARG A 35 -17.14 7.00 18.63
C ARG A 35 -15.79 7.73 18.54
N SER A 36 -15.35 8.08 17.34
CA SER A 36 -14.06 8.72 17.06
C SER A 36 -14.18 10.21 16.73
N LYS A 37 -15.36 10.81 16.98
CA LYS A 37 -15.66 12.20 16.65
C LYS A 37 -14.65 13.17 17.25
N ASP A 38 -14.32 13.00 18.52
CA ASP A 38 -13.41 13.90 19.24
C ASP A 38 -12.00 13.85 18.64
N ILE A 39 -11.52 12.66 18.22
CA ILE A 39 -10.24 12.48 17.53
C ILE A 39 -10.25 13.26 16.20
N ALA A 40 -11.32 13.14 15.41
CA ALA A 40 -11.43 13.85 14.13
C ALA A 40 -11.46 15.37 14.34
N GLN A 41 -12.13 15.85 15.37
CA GLN A 41 -12.16 17.28 15.72
C GLN A 41 -10.80 17.81 16.17
N GLU A 42 -10.05 17.03 16.95
CA GLU A 42 -8.67 17.37 17.31
C GLU A 42 -7.76 17.47 16.09
N LEU A 43 -7.81 16.47 15.20
CA LEU A 43 -7.06 16.47 13.95
C LEU A 43 -7.43 17.68 13.08
N ALA A 44 -8.73 17.97 12.96
CA ALA A 44 -9.20 19.12 12.19
C ALA A 44 -8.64 20.43 12.72
N LYS A 45 -8.65 20.62 14.04
CA LYS A 45 -8.09 21.79 14.70
C LYS A 45 -6.57 21.88 14.52
N GLN A 46 -5.86 20.75 14.65
CA GLN A 46 -4.40 20.70 14.59
C GLN A 46 -3.86 20.99 13.18
N TYR A 47 -4.53 20.47 12.15
CA TYR A 47 -4.07 20.54 10.78
C TYR A 47 -4.87 21.48 9.88
N GLY A 48 -5.79 22.26 10.45
CA GLY A 48 -6.55 23.27 9.73
C GLY A 48 -7.59 22.67 8.76
N ILE A 49 -8.11 21.47 9.04
CA ILE A 49 -9.18 20.86 8.23
C ILE A 49 -10.48 21.64 8.49
N LYS A 50 -11.14 22.09 7.43
CA LYS A 50 -12.23 23.08 7.54
C LYS A 50 -13.51 22.52 8.14
N LYS A 51 -13.84 21.24 7.87
CA LYS A 51 -15.12 20.63 8.23
C LYS A 51 -14.93 19.25 8.86
N THR A 52 -15.80 18.89 9.80
CA THR A 52 -15.83 17.55 10.42
C THR A 52 -17.20 16.92 10.27
N TYR A 53 -17.24 15.64 9.92
CA TYR A 53 -18.47 14.87 9.77
C TYR A 53 -18.42 13.59 10.61
N THR A 54 -19.59 13.06 10.96
CA THR A 54 -19.76 11.72 11.54
C THR A 54 -20.57 10.79 10.63
N ASP A 55 -20.80 11.23 9.40
CA ASP A 55 -21.53 10.56 8.34
C ASP A 55 -20.71 10.74 7.06
N ASN A 56 -20.21 9.64 6.50
CA ASN A 56 -19.37 9.64 5.31
C ASN A 56 -20.11 10.22 4.10
N LYS A 57 -21.41 9.94 3.99
CA LYS A 57 -22.23 10.45 2.89
C LYS A 57 -22.26 11.96 2.85
N LYS A 58 -22.38 12.63 4.01
CA LYS A 58 -22.33 14.11 4.09
C LYS A 58 -21.00 14.69 3.64
N LEU A 59 -19.89 13.99 3.89
CA LEU A 59 -18.58 14.38 3.36
C LEU A 59 -18.56 14.21 1.84
N MET A 60 -19.08 13.11 1.30
CA MET A 60 -19.13 12.84 -0.13
C MET A 60 -20.08 13.79 -0.88
N GLU A 61 -21.16 14.26 -0.24
CA GLU A 61 -22.08 15.26 -0.77
C GLU A 61 -21.54 16.70 -0.69
N ASP A 62 -20.42 16.93 0.02
CA ASP A 62 -19.84 18.27 0.15
C ASP A 62 -19.27 18.75 -1.21
N PRO A 63 -19.77 19.87 -1.77
CA PRO A 63 -19.31 20.38 -3.06
C PRO A 63 -17.87 20.92 -3.04
N ASP A 64 -17.31 21.20 -1.85
CA ASP A 64 -15.92 21.65 -1.72
C ASP A 64 -14.91 20.50 -1.76
N VAL A 65 -15.37 19.23 -1.68
CA VAL A 65 -14.54 18.02 -1.77
C VAL A 65 -14.56 17.51 -3.20
N ASP A 66 -13.41 17.29 -3.82
CA ASP A 66 -13.26 16.65 -5.14
C ASP A 66 -12.67 15.24 -5.05
N THR A 67 -11.98 14.93 -3.97
CA THR A 67 -11.25 13.67 -3.77
C THR A 67 -11.49 13.12 -2.38
N VAL A 68 -11.74 11.83 -2.27
CA VAL A 68 -11.92 11.12 -1.00
C VAL A 68 -10.73 10.21 -0.73
N TYR A 69 -10.06 10.40 0.41
CA TYR A 69 -9.06 9.48 0.94
C TYR A 69 -9.73 8.48 1.89
N VAL A 70 -9.79 7.22 1.47
CA VAL A 70 -10.40 6.11 2.22
C VAL A 70 -9.33 5.48 3.11
N ALA A 71 -9.35 5.79 4.39
CA ALA A 71 -8.36 5.38 5.39
C ALA A 71 -9.02 4.72 6.61
N VAL A 72 -9.79 3.68 6.32
CA VAL A 72 -10.59 2.88 7.26
C VAL A 72 -10.04 1.45 7.36
N PRO A 73 -10.58 0.56 8.21
CA PRO A 73 -10.22 -0.87 8.17
C PRO A 73 -10.52 -1.52 6.82
N ASN A 74 -9.65 -2.46 6.40
CA ASN A 74 -9.63 -3.06 5.06
C ASN A 74 -10.99 -3.51 4.52
N PHE A 75 -11.77 -4.23 5.33
CA PHE A 75 -13.10 -4.76 4.95
C PHE A 75 -14.14 -3.68 4.59
N LEU A 76 -13.85 -2.39 4.85
CA LEU A 76 -14.73 -1.27 4.49
C LEU A 76 -14.27 -0.52 3.22
N HIS A 77 -13.10 -0.86 2.68
CA HIS A 77 -12.52 -0.13 1.55
C HIS A 77 -13.44 -0.12 0.33
N TYR A 78 -13.90 -1.31 -0.09
CA TYR A 78 -14.73 -1.47 -1.27
C TYR A 78 -16.01 -0.64 -1.22
N GLU A 79 -16.80 -0.80 -0.16
CA GLU A 79 -18.10 -0.12 -0.05
C GLU A 79 -17.94 1.41 -0.01
N ILE A 80 -16.96 1.91 0.75
CA ILE A 80 -16.73 3.35 0.88
C ILE A 80 -16.13 3.94 -0.42
N ALA A 81 -15.20 3.23 -1.08
CA ALA A 81 -14.65 3.67 -2.36
C ALA A 81 -15.72 3.72 -3.44
N LYS A 82 -16.60 2.70 -3.49
CA LYS A 82 -17.73 2.65 -4.42
C LYS A 82 -18.69 3.81 -4.20
N GLU A 83 -19.12 4.04 -2.95
CA GLU A 83 -20.01 5.14 -2.60
C GLU A 83 -19.39 6.50 -2.98
N ALA A 84 -18.09 6.70 -2.75
CA ALA A 84 -17.40 7.94 -3.12
C ALA A 84 -17.40 8.17 -4.64
N LEU A 85 -17.11 7.13 -5.44
CA LEU A 85 -17.22 7.18 -6.91
C LEU A 85 -18.66 7.48 -7.36
N GLU A 86 -19.65 6.86 -6.74
CA GLU A 86 -21.08 7.10 -7.05
C GLU A 86 -21.47 8.56 -6.80
N HIS A 87 -20.86 9.23 -5.81
CA HIS A 87 -21.02 10.65 -5.52
C HIS A 87 -20.14 11.58 -6.37
N GLY A 88 -19.45 11.04 -7.40
CA GLY A 88 -18.64 11.84 -8.33
C GLY A 88 -17.33 12.34 -7.73
N LYS A 89 -16.74 11.59 -6.78
CA LYS A 89 -15.46 11.94 -6.17
C LYS A 89 -14.34 11.04 -6.70
N ASN A 90 -13.17 11.61 -6.96
CA ASN A 90 -11.95 10.81 -7.12
C ASN A 90 -11.65 10.08 -5.82
N VAL A 91 -10.99 8.93 -5.91
CA VAL A 91 -10.72 8.09 -4.74
C VAL A 91 -9.23 7.79 -4.62
N ILE A 92 -8.70 7.97 -3.42
CA ILE A 92 -7.43 7.41 -2.96
C ILE A 92 -7.80 6.41 -1.87
N CYS A 93 -7.52 5.13 -2.06
CA CYS A 93 -7.86 4.08 -1.11
C CYS A 93 -6.60 3.45 -0.50
N GLU A 94 -6.58 3.28 0.82
CA GLU A 94 -5.48 2.61 1.52
C GLU A 94 -5.28 1.16 1.05
N LYS A 95 -4.04 0.70 1.24
CA LYS A 95 -3.68 -0.70 1.02
C LYS A 95 -4.15 -1.60 2.20
N PRO A 96 -4.41 -2.89 1.96
CA PRO A 96 -4.63 -3.50 0.65
C PRO A 96 -5.90 -2.91 0.03
N PHE A 97 -5.88 -2.73 -1.29
CA PHE A 97 -6.90 -1.95 -1.99
C PHE A 97 -8.32 -2.40 -1.65
N VAL A 98 -8.63 -3.67 -1.87
CA VAL A 98 -9.91 -4.33 -1.55
C VAL A 98 -9.68 -5.81 -1.20
N GLU A 99 -10.76 -6.59 -1.03
CA GLU A 99 -10.67 -8.00 -0.65
C GLU A 99 -10.41 -8.96 -1.82
N SER A 100 -10.82 -8.59 -3.05
CA SER A 100 -10.72 -9.45 -4.22
C SER A 100 -10.40 -8.70 -5.51
N THR A 101 -9.89 -9.45 -6.50
CA THR A 101 -9.64 -8.95 -7.85
C THR A 101 -10.91 -8.45 -8.53
N GLU A 102 -12.05 -9.11 -8.28
CA GLU A 102 -13.35 -8.76 -8.86
C GLU A 102 -13.81 -7.38 -8.35
N GLN A 103 -13.72 -7.14 -7.05
CA GLN A 103 -14.02 -5.84 -6.46
C GLN A 103 -13.12 -4.73 -7.02
N ALA A 104 -11.82 -5.00 -7.20
CA ALA A 104 -10.89 -4.03 -7.81
C ALA A 104 -11.30 -3.67 -9.25
N LYS A 105 -11.67 -4.66 -10.06
CA LYS A 105 -12.15 -4.44 -11.44
C LYS A 105 -13.44 -3.65 -11.47
N GLU A 106 -14.39 -3.94 -10.57
CA GLU A 106 -15.66 -3.22 -10.49
C GLU A 106 -15.45 -1.74 -10.14
N LEU A 107 -14.59 -1.44 -9.16
CA LEU A 107 -14.27 -0.05 -8.80
C LEU A 107 -13.60 0.69 -9.96
N LYS A 108 -12.68 0.05 -10.68
CA LYS A 108 -12.03 0.65 -11.85
C LYS A 108 -13.04 0.95 -12.95
N GLN A 109 -13.89 -0.02 -13.28
CA GLN A 109 -14.94 0.17 -14.27
C GLN A 109 -15.87 1.34 -13.89
N LEU A 110 -16.29 1.42 -12.62
CA LEU A 110 -17.14 2.51 -12.14
C LEU A 110 -16.43 3.87 -12.23
N ALA A 111 -15.14 3.93 -11.91
CA ALA A 111 -14.34 5.15 -12.05
C ALA A 111 -14.27 5.60 -13.52
N ASP A 112 -14.02 4.67 -14.44
CA ASP A 112 -13.96 4.95 -15.88
C ASP A 112 -15.30 5.43 -16.44
N GLU A 113 -16.42 4.77 -16.07
CA GLU A 113 -17.76 5.16 -16.49
C GLU A 113 -18.15 6.58 -16.04
N LYS A 114 -17.54 7.05 -14.94
CA LYS A 114 -17.80 8.38 -14.38
C LYS A 114 -16.73 9.42 -14.70
N ASP A 115 -15.73 9.06 -15.49
CA ASP A 115 -14.57 9.92 -15.78
C ASP A 115 -13.86 10.41 -14.50
N LEU A 116 -13.63 9.48 -13.55
CA LEU A 116 -13.01 9.72 -12.26
C LEU A 116 -11.69 8.94 -12.12
N ILE A 117 -10.83 9.43 -11.24
CA ILE A 117 -9.56 8.78 -10.91
C ILE A 117 -9.70 7.97 -9.62
N ILE A 118 -9.22 6.72 -9.68
CA ILE A 118 -9.07 5.85 -8.50
C ILE A 118 -7.63 5.39 -8.38
N LEU A 119 -7.04 5.52 -7.18
CA LEU A 119 -5.64 5.20 -6.88
C LEU A 119 -5.55 4.40 -5.57
N GLU A 120 -4.65 3.43 -5.53
CA GLU A 120 -4.29 2.73 -4.29
C GLU A 120 -3.12 3.42 -3.62
N ALA A 121 -3.23 3.64 -2.30
CA ALA A 121 -2.15 4.19 -1.50
C ALA A 121 -1.13 3.10 -1.15
N ILE A 122 -0.09 3.00 -1.97
CA ILE A 122 1.03 2.05 -1.81
C ILE A 122 2.37 2.77 -1.93
N THR A 123 2.89 3.23 -0.81
CA THR A 123 4.00 4.20 -0.72
C THR A 123 5.26 3.81 -1.48
N ASN A 124 5.67 2.53 -1.45
CA ASN A 124 6.97 2.08 -1.93
C ASN A 124 7.19 2.28 -3.44
N LEU A 125 6.13 2.27 -4.25
CA LEU A 125 6.22 2.43 -5.71
C LEU A 125 6.47 3.88 -6.15
N TYR A 126 6.21 4.85 -5.28
CA TYR A 126 6.38 6.29 -5.58
C TYR A 126 7.75 6.85 -5.16
N LEU A 127 8.57 6.02 -4.48
CA LEU A 127 9.89 6.42 -4.00
C LEU A 127 10.93 6.47 -5.11
N GLU A 128 11.87 7.41 -5.02
CA GLU A 128 12.97 7.56 -5.98
C GLU A 128 13.87 6.32 -5.99
N ASN A 129 14.05 5.67 -4.84
CA ASN A 129 14.81 4.42 -4.76
C ASN A 129 14.15 3.29 -5.58
N PHE A 130 12.82 3.19 -5.59
CA PHE A 130 12.10 2.24 -6.44
C PHE A 130 12.40 2.46 -7.94
N LYS A 131 12.28 3.70 -8.40
CA LYS A 131 12.59 4.09 -9.78
C LYS A 131 14.04 3.76 -10.17
N GLN A 132 14.97 3.88 -9.24
CA GLN A 132 16.35 3.53 -9.49
C GLN A 132 16.57 2.01 -9.49
N ILE A 133 15.90 1.25 -8.61
CA ILE A 133 15.91 -0.23 -8.63
C ILE A 133 15.44 -0.74 -9.99
N GLN A 134 14.35 -0.22 -10.54
CA GLN A 134 13.87 -0.58 -11.89
C GLN A 134 14.95 -0.39 -12.98
N LYS A 135 15.72 0.70 -12.91
CA LYS A 135 16.82 0.96 -13.85
C LYS A 135 17.98 -0.02 -13.68
N GLU A 136 18.33 -0.34 -12.44
CA GLU A 136 19.47 -1.22 -12.12
C GLU A 136 19.19 -2.69 -12.44
N LEU A 137 17.91 -3.14 -12.49
CA LEU A 137 17.57 -4.50 -12.87
C LEU A 137 18.19 -4.91 -14.22
N LYS A 138 18.23 -4.01 -15.20
CA LYS A 138 18.82 -4.26 -16.52
C LYS A 138 20.33 -4.54 -16.44
N ASN A 139 21.00 -3.95 -15.45
CA ASN A 139 22.45 -4.07 -15.27
C ASN A 139 22.83 -5.44 -14.69
N ILE A 140 22.00 -6.00 -13.80
CA ILE A 140 22.26 -7.27 -13.12
C ILE A 140 21.66 -8.50 -13.85
N ALA A 141 20.80 -8.26 -14.85
CA ALA A 141 20.04 -9.29 -15.58
C ALA A 141 20.95 -10.31 -16.32
N PRO A 142 20.43 -11.54 -16.62
CA PRO A 142 19.09 -12.06 -16.26
C PRO A 142 18.92 -12.28 -14.78
N ILE A 143 17.67 -12.17 -14.28
CA ILE A 143 17.31 -12.36 -12.86
C ILE A 143 16.85 -13.81 -12.66
N HIS A 144 17.26 -14.42 -11.54
CA HIS A 144 16.91 -15.80 -11.21
C HIS A 144 16.23 -15.97 -9.87
N ILE A 145 16.68 -15.24 -8.84
CA ILE A 145 16.15 -15.34 -7.48
C ILE A 145 15.74 -13.98 -6.96
N ILE A 146 14.56 -13.94 -6.36
CA ILE A 146 14.00 -12.75 -5.71
C ILE A 146 13.61 -13.13 -4.28
N ASN A 147 14.10 -12.37 -3.32
CA ASN A 147 13.81 -12.59 -1.91
C ASN A 147 13.38 -11.25 -1.28
N MET A 148 12.10 -11.12 -0.93
CA MET A 148 11.57 -9.92 -0.30
C MET A 148 11.18 -10.22 1.14
N ASN A 149 11.43 -9.26 2.03
CA ASN A 149 11.16 -9.43 3.44
C ASN A 149 10.55 -8.17 4.05
N TYR A 150 9.37 -8.32 4.64
CA TYR A 150 8.78 -7.35 5.52
C TYR A 150 8.46 -8.02 6.86
N THR A 151 9.44 -8.11 7.72
CA THR A 151 9.29 -8.60 9.09
C THR A 151 9.30 -7.42 10.06
N GLN A 152 8.27 -7.33 10.88
CA GLN A 152 8.15 -6.32 11.94
C GLN A 152 7.39 -6.93 13.12
N TYR A 153 8.08 -7.14 14.26
CA TYR A 153 7.39 -7.54 15.49
C TYR A 153 6.32 -6.50 15.83
N SER A 154 5.07 -6.91 15.75
CA SER A 154 3.95 -5.99 15.92
C SER A 154 3.83 -5.53 17.37
N SER A 155 3.71 -4.23 17.59
CA SER A 155 3.44 -3.67 18.93
C SER A 155 2.11 -4.14 19.55
N ARG A 156 1.27 -4.83 18.78
CA ARG A 156 -0.02 -5.40 19.22
C ARG A 156 0.03 -6.91 19.40
N TYR A 157 1.17 -7.55 19.10
CA TYR A 157 1.26 -8.99 19.12
C TYR A 157 1.18 -9.56 20.56
N ASP A 158 1.81 -8.92 21.55
CA ASP A 158 1.70 -9.35 22.96
C ASP A 158 0.25 -9.29 23.46
N ALA A 159 -0.47 -8.19 23.15
CA ALA A 159 -1.89 -8.07 23.47
C ALA A 159 -2.75 -9.12 22.74
N PHE A 160 -2.39 -9.48 21.51
CA PHE A 160 -3.04 -10.58 20.77
C PHE A 160 -2.83 -11.94 21.46
N LEU A 161 -1.63 -12.22 21.97
CA LEU A 161 -1.37 -13.45 22.75
C LEU A 161 -2.25 -13.51 24.01
N GLU A 162 -2.50 -12.36 24.66
CA GLU A 162 -3.41 -12.22 25.79
C GLU A 162 -4.91 -12.26 25.42
N GLY A 163 -5.27 -12.38 24.13
CA GLY A 163 -6.65 -12.45 23.67
C GLY A 163 -7.28 -11.10 23.31
N LYS A 164 -6.54 -9.99 23.31
CA LYS A 164 -6.99 -8.68 22.87
C LYS A 164 -6.74 -8.54 21.36
N ILE A 165 -7.74 -8.84 20.54
CA ILE A 165 -7.60 -8.91 19.09
C ILE A 165 -7.78 -7.53 18.47
N ALA A 166 -6.69 -6.92 18.01
CA ALA A 166 -6.72 -5.72 17.20
C ALA A 166 -7.13 -6.03 15.75
N PRO A 167 -7.69 -5.08 14.96
CA PRO A 167 -8.12 -5.31 13.58
C PRO A 167 -7.05 -5.97 12.70
N VAL A 168 -5.79 -5.62 12.85
CA VAL A 168 -4.64 -6.19 12.11
C VAL A 168 -4.33 -7.66 12.42
N PHE A 169 -5.01 -8.26 13.40
CA PHE A 169 -4.98 -9.67 13.77
C PHE A 169 -6.38 -10.31 13.76
N ASP A 170 -7.38 -9.62 13.24
CA ASP A 170 -8.75 -10.13 13.16
C ASP A 170 -9.04 -10.64 11.74
N PRO A 171 -9.20 -11.96 11.52
CA PRO A 171 -9.46 -12.51 10.18
C PRO A 171 -10.78 -12.01 9.59
N LYS A 172 -11.73 -11.58 10.43
CA LYS A 172 -13.01 -11.00 9.98
C LYS A 172 -12.89 -9.56 9.49
N LYS A 173 -11.69 -8.96 9.61
CA LYS A 173 -11.39 -7.59 9.19
C LYS A 173 -10.24 -7.55 8.22
N ASP A 174 -9.98 -8.66 7.53
CA ASP A 174 -8.85 -8.82 6.63
C ASP A 174 -7.51 -8.47 7.30
N GLY A 175 -7.34 -8.90 8.56
CA GLY A 175 -6.06 -8.87 9.26
C GLY A 175 -5.16 -10.00 8.81
N GLY A 176 -3.91 -9.98 9.26
CA GLY A 176 -2.91 -11.00 8.97
C GLY A 176 -1.62 -10.44 8.38
N ALA A 177 -0.59 -11.27 8.33
CA ALA A 177 0.72 -10.87 7.82
C ALA A 177 0.71 -10.74 6.29
N LEU A 178 -0.06 -11.59 5.58
CA LEU A 178 -0.23 -11.52 4.14
C LEU A 178 -0.84 -10.17 3.72
N MET A 179 -1.95 -9.82 4.33
CA MET A 179 -2.73 -8.62 3.99
C MET A 179 -2.04 -7.31 4.40
N ASP A 180 -1.43 -7.28 5.59
CA ASP A 180 -0.93 -6.03 6.16
C ASP A 180 0.52 -5.71 5.79
N LEU A 181 1.39 -6.73 5.73
CA LEU A 181 2.83 -6.56 5.47
C LEU A 181 3.26 -7.12 4.12
N ASN A 182 2.82 -8.33 3.75
CA ASN A 182 3.28 -8.96 2.51
C ASN A 182 2.75 -8.25 1.26
N ILE A 183 1.68 -7.48 1.39
CA ILE A 183 1.15 -6.64 0.32
C ILE A 183 2.21 -5.68 -0.25
N TYR A 184 3.12 -5.14 0.57
CA TYR A 184 4.23 -4.30 0.09
C TYR A 184 5.23 -5.08 -0.76
N ASN A 185 5.54 -6.34 -0.37
CA ASN A 185 6.38 -7.23 -1.16
C ASN A 185 5.72 -7.59 -2.48
N ILE A 186 4.41 -7.88 -2.44
CA ILE A 186 3.60 -8.23 -3.62
C ILE A 186 3.62 -7.09 -4.63
N HIS A 187 3.30 -5.86 -4.22
CA HIS A 187 3.34 -4.69 -5.09
C HIS A 187 4.71 -4.46 -5.71
N LEU A 188 5.77 -4.59 -4.89
CA LEU A 188 7.13 -4.41 -5.39
C LEU A 188 7.49 -5.44 -6.45
N VAL A 189 7.16 -6.71 -6.23
CA VAL A 189 7.46 -7.80 -7.17
C VAL A 189 6.58 -7.72 -8.41
N ALA A 190 5.29 -7.44 -8.28
CA ALA A 190 4.39 -7.21 -9.41
C ALA A 190 4.88 -6.06 -10.30
N ALA A 191 5.23 -4.91 -9.72
CA ALA A 191 5.74 -3.76 -10.47
C ALA A 191 7.09 -3.99 -11.16
N LEU A 192 7.92 -4.90 -10.66
CA LEU A 192 9.23 -5.20 -11.24
C LEU A 192 9.21 -6.35 -12.25
N PHE A 193 8.30 -7.33 -12.09
CA PHE A 193 8.35 -8.60 -12.82
C PHE A 193 7.00 -9.06 -13.39
N GLY A 194 5.89 -8.35 -13.09
CA GLY A 194 4.53 -8.71 -13.52
C GLY A 194 3.97 -9.93 -12.81
N LEU A 195 2.99 -10.56 -13.42
CA LEU A 195 2.28 -11.72 -12.86
C LEU A 195 3.13 -13.01 -12.94
N PRO A 196 3.15 -13.84 -11.87
CA PRO A 196 3.75 -15.15 -11.88
C PRO A 196 2.84 -16.21 -12.52
N ASP A 197 3.42 -17.35 -12.95
CA ASP A 197 2.66 -18.51 -13.42
C ASP A 197 1.99 -19.28 -12.28
N LYS A 198 2.60 -19.28 -11.08
CA LYS A 198 2.09 -19.98 -9.89
C LYS A 198 2.30 -19.16 -8.65
N VAL A 199 1.32 -19.25 -7.74
CA VAL A 199 1.28 -18.58 -6.44
C VAL A 199 0.99 -19.64 -5.38
N GLN A 200 1.80 -19.69 -4.31
CA GLN A 200 1.58 -20.58 -3.17
C GLN A 200 1.96 -19.87 -1.87
N TYR A 201 1.04 -19.82 -0.92
CA TYR A 201 1.27 -19.22 0.39
C TYR A 201 1.36 -20.30 1.47
N TYR A 202 2.37 -20.18 2.33
CA TYR A 202 2.62 -21.04 3.49
C TYR A 202 2.52 -20.17 4.74
N ALA A 203 1.40 -20.29 5.45
CA ALA A 203 1.08 -19.47 6.59
C ALA A 203 1.42 -20.14 7.94
N ASN A 204 1.90 -19.35 8.89
CA ASN A 204 1.90 -19.72 10.31
C ASN A 204 0.64 -19.14 10.94
N ILE A 205 -0.35 -20.00 11.21
CA ILE A 205 -1.65 -19.60 11.72
C ILE A 205 -1.68 -19.65 13.25
N GLN A 206 -2.09 -18.55 13.87
CA GLN A 206 -2.36 -18.45 15.31
C GLN A 206 -3.73 -17.82 15.54
N LYS A 207 -4.58 -18.48 16.33
CA LYS A 207 -5.96 -18.03 16.63
C LYS A 207 -6.78 -17.68 15.36
N GLY A 208 -6.55 -18.44 14.27
CA GLY A 208 -7.28 -18.33 13.02
C GLY A 208 -6.83 -17.20 12.10
N VAL A 209 -5.68 -16.57 12.36
CA VAL A 209 -5.07 -15.56 11.48
C VAL A 209 -3.61 -15.90 11.23
N ASP A 210 -3.11 -15.58 10.04
CA ASP A 210 -1.69 -15.69 9.73
C ASP A 210 -0.90 -14.59 10.47
N THR A 211 0.00 -15.01 11.36
CA THR A 211 0.90 -14.07 12.07
C THR A 211 2.23 -13.89 11.37
N SER A 212 2.58 -14.85 10.52
CA SER A 212 3.72 -14.81 9.61
C SER A 212 3.50 -15.80 8.46
N GLY A 213 4.29 -15.69 7.39
CA GLY A 213 4.22 -16.63 6.29
C GLY A 213 5.20 -16.33 5.17
N ILE A 214 5.31 -17.27 4.24
CA ILE A 214 6.13 -17.18 3.05
C ILE A 214 5.22 -17.37 1.83
N LEU A 215 5.18 -16.36 0.97
CA LEU A 215 4.54 -16.43 -0.33
C LEU A 215 5.58 -16.77 -1.39
N HIS A 216 5.38 -17.87 -2.08
CA HIS A 216 6.21 -18.30 -3.21
C HIS A 216 5.53 -17.95 -4.52
N LEU A 217 6.27 -17.27 -5.41
CA LEU A 217 5.85 -16.91 -6.76
C LEU A 217 6.80 -17.57 -7.76
N SER A 218 6.24 -18.33 -8.70
CA SER A 218 6.99 -19.03 -9.73
C SER A 218 6.76 -18.40 -11.10
N TYR A 219 7.84 -18.00 -11.75
CA TYR A 219 7.88 -17.48 -13.13
C TYR A 219 8.58 -18.48 -14.03
N PRO A 220 8.50 -18.35 -15.37
CA PRO A 220 9.15 -19.30 -16.29
C PRO A 220 10.68 -19.38 -16.11
N ASP A 221 11.32 -18.29 -15.69
CA ASP A 221 12.77 -18.11 -15.65
C ASP A 221 13.32 -17.67 -14.28
N LYS A 222 12.46 -17.47 -13.29
CA LYS A 222 12.86 -17.00 -11.94
C LYS A 222 11.92 -17.49 -10.86
N GLN A 223 12.40 -17.46 -9.62
CA GLN A 223 11.61 -17.79 -8.43
C GLN A 223 11.64 -16.61 -7.44
N ALA A 224 10.51 -16.33 -6.80
CA ALA A 224 10.43 -15.32 -5.77
C ALA A 224 9.88 -15.90 -4.46
N SER A 225 10.50 -15.51 -3.34
CA SER A 225 10.06 -15.80 -1.99
C SER A 225 9.81 -14.49 -1.25
N LEU A 226 8.56 -14.26 -0.81
CA LEU A 226 8.12 -13.06 -0.14
C LEU A 226 7.74 -13.40 1.31
N THR A 227 8.57 -12.99 2.25
CA THR A 227 8.37 -13.25 3.68
C THR A 227 7.71 -12.06 4.35
N ALA A 228 6.67 -12.31 5.13
CA ALA A 228 6.09 -11.33 6.04
C ALA A 228 5.89 -11.93 7.43
N SER A 229 6.17 -11.16 8.46
CA SER A 229 6.00 -11.61 9.84
C SER A 229 5.65 -10.47 10.78
N LYS A 230 4.65 -10.72 11.65
CA LYS A 230 4.20 -9.81 12.71
C LYS A 230 4.57 -10.35 14.10
N ASP A 231 5.07 -11.59 14.18
CA ASP A 231 5.33 -12.38 15.38
C ASP A 231 6.81 -12.67 15.63
N SER A 232 7.69 -12.25 14.71
CA SER A 232 9.12 -12.46 14.82
C SER A 232 9.93 -11.18 14.63
N TYR A 233 11.18 -11.19 15.06
CA TYR A 233 12.07 -10.03 15.00
C TYR A 233 13.30 -10.33 14.16
N VAL A 234 13.55 -9.45 13.18
CA VAL A 234 14.79 -9.42 12.40
C VAL A 234 15.01 -8.01 11.88
N THR A 235 16.22 -7.63 11.53
CA THR A 235 16.46 -6.48 10.64
C THR A 235 16.20 -6.94 9.21
N PRO A 236 15.09 -6.52 8.56
CA PRO A 236 14.72 -7.05 7.25
C PRO A 236 15.79 -6.75 6.20
N ARG A 237 16.01 -7.68 5.30
CA ARG A 237 16.78 -7.49 4.08
C ARG A 237 16.10 -8.22 2.93
N SER A 238 16.15 -7.60 1.76
CA SER A 238 15.62 -8.18 0.53
C SER A 238 16.73 -8.25 -0.52
N PHE A 239 16.61 -9.22 -1.44
CA PHE A 239 17.62 -9.49 -2.47
C PHE A 239 16.97 -9.71 -3.81
N ILE A 240 17.61 -9.19 -4.87
CA ILE A 240 17.33 -9.54 -6.26
C ILE A 240 18.64 -10.01 -6.85
N GLU A 241 18.71 -11.28 -7.29
CA GLU A 241 19.92 -11.93 -7.73
C GLU A 241 19.85 -12.21 -9.24
N GLY A 242 20.85 -11.68 -9.95
CA GLY A 242 21.02 -11.88 -11.37
C GLY A 242 22.41 -12.42 -11.69
N GLU A 243 22.62 -12.82 -12.94
CA GLU A 243 23.91 -13.39 -13.40
C GLU A 243 25.07 -12.39 -13.31
N LYS A 244 24.79 -11.10 -13.51
CA LYS A 244 25.84 -10.06 -13.58
C LYS A 244 26.04 -9.32 -12.27
N GLY A 245 25.13 -9.53 -11.31
CA GLY A 245 25.19 -8.85 -10.02
C GLY A 245 23.92 -9.06 -9.21
N SER A 246 23.79 -8.31 -8.12
CA SER A 246 22.64 -8.37 -7.21
C SER A 246 22.27 -6.99 -6.68
N ILE A 247 21.02 -6.85 -6.25
CA ILE A 247 20.53 -5.70 -5.51
C ILE A 247 20.18 -6.16 -4.09
N TYR A 248 20.64 -5.42 -3.10
CA TYR A 248 20.33 -5.62 -1.69
C TYR A 248 19.54 -4.43 -1.20
N ILE A 249 18.34 -4.66 -0.67
CA ILE A 249 17.49 -3.63 -0.07
C ILE A 249 17.62 -3.77 1.44
N ASP A 250 18.10 -2.72 2.11
CA ASP A 250 18.22 -2.68 3.57
C ASP A 250 16.91 -2.14 4.18
N GLY A 251 16.40 -2.82 5.18
CA GLY A 251 15.17 -2.46 5.86
C GLY A 251 13.92 -3.02 5.18
N SER A 252 12.77 -2.48 5.56
CA SER A 252 11.45 -2.89 5.10
C SER A 252 11.22 -2.51 3.64
N THR A 253 10.59 -3.40 2.88
CA THR A 253 10.16 -3.13 1.49
C THR A 253 9.10 -2.04 1.39
N GLY A 254 8.39 -1.71 2.48
CA GLY A 254 7.43 -0.60 2.54
C GLY A 254 8.08 0.79 2.64
N GLU A 255 9.37 0.86 2.98
CA GLU A 255 10.09 2.14 3.15
C GLU A 255 11.17 2.37 2.10
N LEU A 256 11.83 1.31 1.61
CA LEU A 256 12.92 1.36 0.62
C LEU A 256 13.94 2.48 0.90
N ASN A 257 14.41 2.56 2.15
CA ASN A 257 15.28 3.68 2.57
C ASN A 257 16.62 3.68 1.89
N ASN A 258 17.21 2.50 1.71
CA ASN A 258 18.52 2.33 1.06
C ASN A 258 18.54 1.02 0.28
N PHE A 259 19.35 1.01 -0.77
CA PHE A 259 19.70 -0.23 -1.44
C PHE A 259 21.13 -0.17 -2.00
N THR A 260 21.72 -1.33 -2.23
CA THR A 260 23.07 -1.48 -2.75
C THR A 260 23.04 -2.36 -4.01
N VAL A 261 23.69 -1.93 -5.05
CA VAL A 261 23.95 -2.70 -6.27
C VAL A 261 25.37 -3.25 -6.22
N GLN A 262 25.50 -4.57 -6.29
CA GLN A 262 26.77 -5.27 -6.34
C GLN A 262 26.92 -5.93 -7.71
N MET A 263 27.78 -5.38 -8.54
CA MET A 263 28.13 -5.99 -9.82
C MET A 263 29.27 -7.00 -9.64
N ARG A 264 29.22 -8.10 -10.35
CA ARG A 264 30.26 -9.13 -10.34
C ARG A 264 31.62 -8.52 -10.72
N GLY A 265 32.60 -8.64 -9.84
CA GLY A 265 33.96 -8.14 -10.06
C GLY A 265 34.12 -6.61 -10.02
N LYS A 266 33.11 -5.88 -9.48
CA LYS A 266 33.18 -4.43 -9.32
C LYS A 266 32.91 -4.04 -7.86
N GLU A 267 33.24 -2.81 -7.52
CA GLU A 267 32.84 -2.23 -6.23
C GLU A 267 31.33 -2.06 -6.14
N SER A 268 30.79 -2.21 -4.94
CA SER A 268 29.37 -2.02 -4.68
C SER A 268 29.01 -0.53 -4.72
N LYS A 269 27.81 -0.23 -5.18
CA LYS A 269 27.27 1.12 -5.18
C LYS A 269 26.01 1.19 -4.32
N ARG A 270 26.06 2.03 -3.29
CA ARG A 270 24.90 2.27 -2.40
C ARG A 270 24.12 3.48 -2.87
N TYR A 271 22.81 3.39 -2.76
CA TYR A 271 21.85 4.43 -3.11
C TYR A 271 20.98 4.81 -1.91
N ASN A 272 20.71 6.10 -1.80
CA ASN A 272 19.72 6.71 -0.91
C ASN A 272 19.21 7.96 -1.64
N LEU A 273 18.17 7.81 -2.44
CA LEU A 273 17.70 8.84 -3.36
C LEU A 273 16.34 9.43 -2.95
N ASN A 274 15.70 8.88 -1.92
CA ASN A 274 14.41 9.39 -1.47
C ASN A 274 14.53 10.85 -1.04
N LYS A 275 13.64 11.70 -1.57
CA LYS A 275 13.71 13.15 -1.40
C LYS A 275 13.12 13.63 -0.07
N TYR A 276 12.19 12.88 0.48
CA TYR A 276 11.44 13.26 1.67
C TYR A 276 11.71 12.27 2.81
N ASP A 277 11.69 12.77 4.04
CA ASP A 277 11.88 11.95 5.24
C ASP A 277 10.69 11.00 5.47
N HIS A 278 9.52 11.37 4.99
CA HIS A 278 8.32 10.55 5.14
C HIS A 278 7.85 10.00 3.79
N ARG A 279 7.68 8.68 3.74
CA ARG A 279 7.34 7.93 2.51
C ARG A 279 6.05 8.39 1.81
N MET A 280 5.02 8.78 2.58
CA MET A 280 3.75 9.23 2.02
C MET A 280 3.84 10.56 1.25
N THR A 281 4.89 11.35 1.48
CA THR A 281 5.04 12.65 0.79
C THR A 281 5.24 12.47 -0.71
N SER A 282 6.10 11.52 -1.15
CA SER A 282 6.31 11.23 -2.58
C SER A 282 5.03 10.72 -3.23
N GLU A 283 4.34 9.83 -2.55
CA GLU A 283 3.09 9.21 -3.00
C GLU A 283 1.98 10.25 -3.20
N PHE A 284 1.66 11.02 -2.18
CA PHE A 284 0.58 12.00 -2.26
C PHE A 284 0.90 13.19 -3.17
N ASN A 285 2.18 13.55 -3.36
CA ASN A 285 2.55 14.50 -4.42
C ASN A 285 2.26 13.95 -5.81
N ALA A 286 2.52 12.65 -6.06
CA ALA A 286 2.16 12.00 -7.32
C ALA A 286 0.64 11.94 -7.51
N PHE A 287 -0.11 11.61 -6.47
CA PHE A 287 -1.57 11.59 -6.51
C PHE A 287 -2.16 12.96 -6.79
N SER A 288 -1.67 14.01 -6.11
CA SER A 288 -2.12 15.38 -6.37
C SER A 288 -1.87 15.80 -7.81
N GLU A 289 -0.68 15.47 -8.36
CA GLU A 289 -0.38 15.75 -9.78
C GLU A 289 -1.31 15.01 -10.74
N ILE A 290 -1.56 13.71 -10.50
CA ILE A 290 -2.45 12.89 -11.33
C ILE A 290 -3.89 13.43 -11.30
N ILE A 291 -4.41 13.72 -10.11
CA ILE A 291 -5.79 14.19 -9.92
C ILE A 291 -5.98 15.62 -10.46
N ASP A 292 -5.09 16.56 -10.11
CA ASP A 292 -5.19 17.96 -10.54
C ASP A 292 -5.10 18.12 -12.07
N ASN A 293 -4.32 17.26 -12.74
CA ASN A 293 -4.18 17.26 -14.19
C ASN A 293 -5.17 16.33 -14.90
N HIS A 294 -5.98 15.58 -14.14
CA HIS A 294 -6.85 14.52 -14.66
C HIS A 294 -6.10 13.56 -15.60
N ASP A 295 -4.89 13.13 -15.15
CA ASP A 295 -3.98 12.27 -15.92
C ASP A 295 -4.42 10.79 -15.83
N THR A 296 -5.44 10.46 -16.64
CA THR A 296 -6.00 9.10 -16.68
C THR A 296 -4.98 8.07 -17.13
N VAL A 297 -4.00 8.45 -17.97
CA VAL A 297 -2.95 7.52 -18.43
C VAL A 297 -2.07 7.08 -17.26
N LYS A 298 -1.57 8.03 -16.44
CA LYS A 298 -0.79 7.67 -15.26
C LYS A 298 -1.63 6.95 -14.20
N ALA A 299 -2.90 7.28 -14.05
CA ALA A 299 -3.82 6.57 -13.17
C ALA A 299 -4.00 5.11 -13.60
N ASP A 300 -4.17 4.86 -14.89
CA ASP A 300 -4.30 3.52 -15.45
C ASP A 300 -3.00 2.70 -15.30
N GLU A 301 -1.84 3.31 -15.56
CA GLU A 301 -0.54 2.67 -15.31
C GLU A 301 -0.37 2.26 -13.84
N ALA A 302 -0.75 3.12 -12.90
CA ALA A 302 -0.73 2.80 -11.47
C ALA A 302 -1.72 1.67 -11.13
N PHE A 303 -2.92 1.70 -11.73
CA PHE A 303 -3.96 0.71 -11.47
C PHE A 303 -3.63 -0.68 -12.03
N VAL A 304 -2.83 -0.79 -13.11
CA VAL A 304 -2.31 -2.08 -13.60
C VAL A 304 -1.56 -2.80 -12.49
N ASN A 305 -0.67 -2.12 -11.76
CA ASN A 305 0.03 -2.73 -10.63
C ASN A 305 -0.92 -3.12 -9.49
N THR A 306 -1.89 -2.26 -9.15
CA THR A 306 -2.94 -2.59 -8.17
C THR A 306 -3.66 -3.87 -8.56
N LEU A 307 -4.09 -3.99 -9.83
CA LEU A 307 -4.80 -5.17 -10.31
C LEU A 307 -3.94 -6.44 -10.28
N GLU A 308 -2.68 -6.37 -10.73
CA GLU A 308 -1.75 -7.49 -10.67
C GLU A 308 -1.48 -7.92 -9.23
N SER A 309 -1.30 -6.96 -8.33
CA SER A 309 -1.10 -7.23 -6.90
C SER A 309 -2.33 -7.88 -6.26
N MET A 310 -3.53 -7.44 -6.62
CA MET A 310 -4.77 -8.07 -6.17
C MET A 310 -4.96 -9.48 -6.72
N GLN A 311 -4.52 -9.75 -7.96
CA GLN A 311 -4.54 -11.10 -8.52
C GLN A 311 -3.60 -12.04 -7.75
N ILE A 312 -2.40 -11.60 -7.45
CA ILE A 312 -1.44 -12.37 -6.64
C ILE A 312 -1.98 -12.60 -5.24
N LEU A 313 -2.51 -11.56 -4.59
CA LEU A 313 -3.08 -11.63 -3.23
C LEU A 313 -4.28 -12.59 -3.17
N THR A 314 -5.21 -12.50 -4.12
CA THR A 314 -6.37 -13.38 -4.21
C THR A 314 -5.93 -14.83 -4.43
N ALA A 315 -4.96 -15.07 -5.33
CA ALA A 315 -4.41 -16.40 -5.56
C ALA A 315 -3.69 -16.96 -4.31
N ALA A 316 -2.96 -16.11 -3.58
CA ALA A 316 -2.30 -16.50 -2.34
C ALA A 316 -3.31 -16.93 -1.27
N ARG A 317 -4.38 -16.17 -1.04
CA ARG A 317 -5.45 -16.53 -0.10
C ARG A 317 -6.13 -17.84 -0.46
N ASN A 318 -6.33 -18.12 -1.76
CA ASN A 318 -6.96 -19.36 -2.25
C ASN A 318 -5.99 -20.56 -2.23
N SER A 319 -4.69 -20.35 -2.02
CA SER A 319 -3.68 -21.40 -1.98
C SER A 319 -3.35 -21.85 -0.56
N GLU A 320 -3.94 -21.25 0.48
CA GLU A 320 -3.82 -21.70 1.85
C GLU A 320 -4.54 -23.06 1.99
N GLU A 321 -3.77 -24.12 2.27
CA GLU A 321 -4.26 -25.45 2.66
C GLU A 321 -3.98 -25.73 4.14
#